data_86ffbe602963224413e7bf76e9b61976
#
_entry.id   86ffbe602963224413e7bf76e9b61976
#
_cell.length_a   1.000
_cell.length_b   1.000
_cell.length_c   1.000
_cell.angle_alpha   90.00
_cell.angle_beta   90.00
_cell.angle_gamma   90.00
#
_symmetry.space_group_name_H-M   'P 1'
#
loop_
_entity.id
_entity.type
_entity.pdbx_description
1 polymer ?
#
loop_
_entity_poly.entity_id
_entity_poly.type
_entity_poly.pdbx_seq_one_letter_code
_entity_poly.pdbx_strand_id
1 'polypeptide(L)'
;LPAEWLIREDATTVQYRIPDERIKAIAETLLAFESRLVWIFCTEEAKDDSFVLWYVFELAEMRRYLVLVQNTQSPVSLVNIYPAASRFERAITDGFGLQFGGSPDSRRLFLHEAYPDKFHPLRKSVKNAPITVSDSQIPFEFRSMEGTGVYQVPVGPVHAGIIEPGHFRFSVIGEDILNLEIRLGYLHRGIEKLAEGCSPEKGVRIAESVSGDESVANACCYAMAVEEIFSVQVPSRAVYLRALLLELERSWSLLSDLAGMVTDVAFSTAASRFFILRETLQRVCERLTG
;
A
#
# COMPACT_ATOMS: atom_id res chain seq x y z
N LEU A 1 24.08 2.47 -13.89
CA LEU A 1 24.47 1.29 -13.08
C LEU A 1 25.33 0.35 -13.95
N PRO A 2 26.21 -0.48 -13.34
CA PRO A 2 27.03 -1.44 -14.07
C PRO A 2 26.20 -2.44 -14.88
N ALA A 3 26.63 -2.78 -16.09
CA ALA A 3 25.93 -3.71 -16.97
C ALA A 3 25.83 -5.14 -16.36
N GLU A 4 26.80 -5.53 -15.55
CA GLU A 4 26.85 -6.82 -14.86
C GLU A 4 25.75 -7.00 -13.81
N TRP A 5 25.13 -5.91 -13.35
CA TRP A 5 24.01 -5.93 -12.41
C TRP A 5 22.64 -5.99 -13.11
N LEU A 6 22.62 -5.81 -14.43
CA LEU A 6 21.37 -5.82 -15.21
C LEU A 6 20.75 -7.23 -15.20
N ILE A 7 19.48 -7.30 -14.78
CA ILE A 7 18.68 -8.53 -14.81
C ILE A 7 17.79 -8.55 -16.06
N ARG A 8 17.07 -7.45 -16.29
CA ARG A 8 16.09 -7.33 -17.36
C ARG A 8 15.98 -5.86 -17.78
N GLU A 9 15.74 -5.67 -19.07
CA GLU A 9 15.35 -4.36 -19.63
C GLU A 9 14.27 -4.55 -20.67
N ASP A 10 13.22 -3.75 -20.58
CA ASP A 10 12.19 -3.63 -21.61
C ASP A 10 11.83 -2.15 -21.85
N ALA A 11 10.76 -1.89 -22.61
CA ALA A 11 10.40 -0.51 -23.00
C ALA A 11 10.04 0.39 -21.80
N THR A 12 9.53 -0.18 -20.72
CA THR A 12 8.99 0.56 -19.56
C THR A 12 9.79 0.35 -18.29
N THR A 13 10.56 -0.72 -18.19
CA THR A 13 11.21 -1.13 -16.94
C THR A 13 12.66 -1.54 -17.17
N VAL A 14 13.53 -1.12 -16.26
CA VAL A 14 14.91 -1.61 -16.16
C VAL A 14 15.11 -2.17 -14.75
N GLN A 15 15.63 -3.38 -14.65
CA GLN A 15 15.81 -4.10 -13.40
C GLN A 15 17.28 -4.45 -13.18
N TYR A 16 17.80 -4.09 -12.00
CA TYR A 16 19.18 -4.40 -11.58
C TYR A 16 19.21 -5.16 -10.25
N ARG A 17 20.13 -6.11 -10.13
CA ARG A 17 20.49 -6.70 -8.85
C ARG A 17 21.67 -5.95 -8.26
N ILE A 18 21.49 -5.41 -7.07
CA ILE A 18 22.47 -4.53 -6.44
C ILE A 18 23.09 -5.19 -5.20
N PRO A 19 24.38 -4.92 -4.89
CA PRO A 19 25.01 -5.27 -3.62
C PRO A 19 24.35 -4.52 -2.45
N ASP A 20 24.38 -5.13 -1.24
CA ASP A 20 23.73 -4.62 -0.03
C ASP A 20 24.13 -3.19 0.32
N GLU A 21 25.42 -2.89 0.25
CA GLU A 21 25.98 -1.59 0.63
C GLU A 21 25.68 -0.45 -0.36
N ARG A 22 25.11 -0.76 -1.53
CA ARG A 22 24.95 0.22 -2.62
C ARG A 22 23.61 0.95 -2.62
N ILE A 23 22.59 0.41 -1.98
CA ILE A 23 21.23 0.96 -2.08
C ILE A 23 21.15 2.43 -1.68
N LYS A 24 21.82 2.83 -0.59
CA LYS A 24 21.78 4.19 -0.08
C LYS A 24 22.40 5.19 -1.09
N ALA A 25 23.60 4.92 -1.59
CA ALA A 25 24.28 5.80 -2.55
C ALA A 25 23.49 5.90 -3.88
N ILE A 26 22.87 4.80 -4.32
CA ILE A 26 22.03 4.82 -5.51
C ILE A 26 20.77 5.66 -5.25
N ALA A 27 20.12 5.50 -4.10
CA ALA A 27 18.94 6.27 -3.72
C ALA A 27 19.23 7.78 -3.63
N GLU A 28 20.37 8.18 -3.05
CA GLU A 28 20.83 9.58 -3.01
C GLU A 28 21.03 10.14 -4.43
N THR A 29 21.63 9.34 -5.32
CA THR A 29 21.79 9.73 -6.72
C THR A 29 20.44 9.87 -7.43
N LEU A 30 19.52 8.92 -7.23
CA LEU A 30 18.20 8.95 -7.85
C LEU A 30 17.38 10.14 -7.38
N LEU A 31 17.49 10.54 -6.10
CA LEU A 31 16.84 11.74 -5.59
C LEU A 31 17.34 13.00 -6.29
N ALA A 32 18.64 13.09 -6.60
CA ALA A 32 19.22 14.21 -7.36
C ALA A 32 18.70 14.29 -8.81
N PHE A 33 18.19 13.19 -9.36
CA PHE A 33 17.50 13.13 -10.65
C PHE A 33 15.96 13.24 -10.51
N GLU A 34 15.46 13.76 -9.40
CA GLU A 34 14.03 13.97 -9.13
C GLU A 34 13.17 12.70 -9.32
N SER A 35 13.77 11.52 -9.11
CA SER A 35 13.03 10.27 -9.18
C SER A 35 12.09 10.12 -7.98
N ARG A 36 10.98 9.43 -8.19
CA ARG A 36 10.02 9.13 -7.14
C ARG A 36 10.13 7.67 -6.69
N LEU A 37 10.30 7.44 -5.39
CA LEU A 37 10.13 6.11 -4.82
C LEU A 37 8.65 5.74 -4.86
N VAL A 38 8.30 4.72 -5.65
CA VAL A 38 6.92 4.26 -5.85
C VAL A 38 6.56 3.18 -4.86
N TRP A 39 7.46 2.21 -4.65
CA TRP A 39 7.19 1.06 -3.82
C TRP A 39 8.46 0.42 -3.27
N ILE A 40 8.36 -0.17 -2.07
CA ILE A 40 9.32 -1.13 -1.54
C ILE A 40 8.50 -2.34 -1.08
N PHE A 41 8.88 -3.54 -1.52
CA PHE A 41 8.26 -4.77 -1.03
C PHE A 41 9.32 -5.86 -0.83
N CYS A 42 8.93 -6.89 -0.11
CA CYS A 42 9.81 -7.99 0.27
C CYS A 42 9.20 -9.32 -0.19
N THR A 43 10.07 -10.22 -0.62
CA THR A 43 9.73 -11.64 -0.83
C THR A 43 10.68 -12.52 -0.03
N GLU A 44 10.17 -13.64 0.49
CA GLU A 44 10.97 -14.66 1.17
C GLU A 44 11.29 -15.77 0.17
N GLU A 45 12.57 -16.09 0.00
CA GLU A 45 13.01 -17.20 -0.83
C GLU A 45 12.77 -18.54 -0.13
N ALA A 46 12.23 -19.52 -0.88
CA ALA A 46 11.83 -20.80 -0.28
C ALA A 46 12.98 -21.69 0.19
N LYS A 47 14.21 -21.45 -0.30
CA LYS A 47 15.34 -22.37 -0.10
C LYS A 47 16.25 -22.02 1.07
N ASP A 48 16.38 -20.73 1.43
CA ASP A 48 17.46 -20.28 2.31
C ASP A 48 17.01 -19.34 3.44
N ASP A 49 15.69 -19.21 3.72
CA ASP A 49 15.16 -18.17 4.64
C ASP A 49 15.72 -16.77 4.33
N SER A 50 16.11 -16.54 3.07
CA SER A 50 16.67 -15.28 2.63
C SER A 50 15.56 -14.34 2.17
N PHE A 51 15.78 -13.04 2.35
CA PHE A 51 14.86 -12.00 1.92
C PHE A 51 15.38 -11.30 0.69
N VAL A 52 14.45 -11.06 -0.23
CA VAL A 52 14.70 -10.22 -1.40
C VAL A 52 13.87 -8.97 -1.29
N LEU A 53 14.52 -7.83 -1.24
CA LEU A 53 13.89 -6.52 -1.28
C LEU A 53 13.87 -5.99 -2.71
N TRP A 54 12.73 -5.40 -3.05
CA TRP A 54 12.45 -4.80 -4.35
C TRP A 54 12.15 -3.32 -4.12
N TYR A 55 12.93 -2.45 -4.74
CA TYR A 55 12.74 -1.00 -4.69
C TYR A 55 12.34 -0.53 -6.08
N VAL A 56 11.19 0.11 -6.18
CA VAL A 56 10.65 0.60 -7.45
C VAL A 56 10.70 2.12 -7.48
N PHE A 57 11.44 2.67 -8.42
CA PHE A 57 11.54 4.10 -8.65
C PHE A 57 10.95 4.47 -10.00
N GLU A 58 10.18 5.55 -10.04
CA GLU A 58 9.73 6.16 -11.27
C GLU A 58 10.76 7.18 -11.76
N LEU A 59 11.16 7.05 -13.01
CA LEU A 59 11.99 7.99 -13.74
C LEU A 59 11.08 8.75 -14.72
N ALA A 60 10.39 9.78 -14.22
CA ALA A 60 9.31 10.46 -14.93
C ALA A 60 9.74 11.01 -16.30
N GLU A 61 10.90 11.65 -16.40
CA GLU A 61 11.43 12.19 -17.65
C GLU A 61 11.66 11.11 -18.72
N MET A 62 12.06 9.92 -18.29
CA MET A 62 12.31 8.78 -19.17
C MET A 62 11.04 7.96 -19.44
N ARG A 63 9.94 8.22 -18.71
CA ARG A 63 8.71 7.42 -18.71
C ARG A 63 8.98 5.93 -18.44
N ARG A 64 9.88 5.63 -17.51
CA ARG A 64 10.32 4.28 -17.16
C ARG A 64 10.34 4.08 -15.65
N TYR A 65 10.32 2.81 -15.27
CA TYR A 65 10.55 2.37 -13.89
C TYR A 65 11.95 1.76 -13.78
N LEU A 66 12.64 2.11 -12.71
CA LEU A 66 13.86 1.44 -12.28
C LEU A 66 13.53 0.55 -11.10
N VAL A 67 13.81 -0.74 -11.24
CA VAL A 67 13.62 -1.73 -10.19
C VAL A 67 14.98 -2.19 -9.69
N LEU A 68 15.24 -1.99 -8.40
CA LEU A 68 16.45 -2.48 -7.75
C LEU A 68 16.11 -3.68 -6.86
N VAL A 69 16.87 -4.74 -7.03
CA VAL A 69 16.69 -6.01 -6.32
C VAL A 69 17.87 -6.25 -5.41
N GLN A 70 17.61 -6.46 -4.13
CA GLN A 70 18.64 -6.63 -3.11
C GLN A 70 18.35 -7.88 -2.28
N ASN A 71 19.31 -8.77 -2.14
CA ASN A 71 19.24 -9.90 -1.21
C ASN A 71 19.91 -9.49 0.09
N THR A 72 19.16 -9.38 1.19
CA THR A 72 19.74 -8.90 2.45
C THR A 72 19.00 -9.44 3.67
N GLN A 73 19.72 -9.56 4.77
CA GLN A 73 19.19 -9.85 6.11
C GLN A 73 19.18 -8.61 7.01
N SER A 74 19.83 -7.52 6.57
CA SER A 74 20.04 -6.32 7.38
C SER A 74 19.93 -5.06 6.50
N PRO A 75 18.76 -4.76 5.96
CA PRO A 75 18.57 -3.62 5.07
C PRO A 75 18.80 -2.29 5.78
N VAL A 76 19.25 -1.30 5.02
CA VAL A 76 19.41 0.07 5.49
C VAL A 76 18.17 0.88 5.14
N SER A 77 17.68 1.71 6.07
CA SER A 77 16.53 2.59 5.87
C SER A 77 16.82 3.68 4.84
N LEU A 78 15.85 3.92 3.97
CA LEU A 78 15.85 5.03 3.01
C LEU A 78 15.00 6.22 3.47
N VAL A 79 14.43 6.20 4.67
CA VAL A 79 13.48 7.22 5.16
C VAL A 79 14.07 8.64 5.15
N ASN A 80 15.37 8.78 5.44
CA ASN A 80 16.05 10.08 5.42
C ASN A 80 16.29 10.63 4.00
N ILE A 81 16.15 9.80 2.97
CA ILE A 81 16.29 10.17 1.55
C ILE A 81 14.90 10.30 0.93
N TYR A 82 14.07 9.29 1.14
CA TYR A 82 12.68 9.22 0.68
C TYR A 82 11.75 9.00 1.89
N PRO A 83 11.12 10.04 2.44
CA PRO A 83 10.20 9.89 3.58
C PRO A 83 9.06 8.89 3.35
N ALA A 84 8.64 8.69 2.09
CA ALA A 84 7.65 7.69 1.71
C ALA A 84 8.08 6.25 2.07
N ALA A 85 9.38 5.95 2.17
CA ALA A 85 9.91 4.65 2.54
C ALA A 85 9.43 4.17 3.92
N SER A 86 9.14 5.10 4.84
CA SER A 86 8.79 4.77 6.22
C SER A 86 7.65 3.76 6.35
N ARG A 87 6.59 3.91 5.57
CA ARG A 87 5.44 3.00 5.62
C ARG A 87 5.76 1.65 5.00
N PHE A 88 6.49 1.62 3.90
CA PHE A 88 6.91 0.37 3.26
C PHE A 88 7.85 -0.43 4.15
N GLU A 89 8.86 0.20 4.74
CA GLU A 89 9.80 -0.44 5.64
C GLU A 89 9.11 -1.02 6.87
N ARG A 90 8.20 -0.26 7.49
CA ARG A 90 7.41 -0.73 8.64
C ARG A 90 6.47 -1.87 8.27
N ALA A 91 5.84 -1.83 7.08
CA ALA A 91 5.01 -2.92 6.58
C ALA A 91 5.82 -4.20 6.38
N ILE A 92 7.04 -4.09 5.84
CA ILE A 92 7.96 -5.22 5.68
C ILE A 92 8.40 -5.76 7.05
N THR A 93 8.69 -4.87 8.00
CA THR A 93 9.02 -5.27 9.37
C THR A 93 7.88 -6.04 10.03
N ASP A 94 6.64 -5.56 9.92
CA ASP A 94 5.47 -6.27 10.44
C ASP A 94 5.28 -7.62 9.74
N GLY A 95 5.32 -7.62 8.41
CA GLY A 95 5.03 -8.80 7.60
C GLY A 95 6.07 -9.91 7.69
N PHE A 96 7.35 -9.55 7.70
CA PHE A 96 8.48 -10.49 7.59
C PHE A 96 9.42 -10.51 8.79
N GLY A 97 9.37 -9.51 9.68
CA GLY A 97 10.29 -9.37 10.82
C GLY A 97 11.65 -8.76 10.46
N LEU A 98 11.80 -8.25 9.25
CA LEU A 98 13.05 -7.66 8.76
C LEU A 98 13.22 -6.24 9.28
N GLN A 99 14.28 -5.96 10.03
CA GLN A 99 14.54 -4.66 10.64
C GLN A 99 15.41 -3.79 9.73
N PHE A 100 15.01 -2.53 9.53
CA PHE A 100 15.77 -1.57 8.73
C PHE A 100 16.70 -0.73 9.59
N GLY A 101 18.01 -0.88 9.38
CA GLY A 101 19.04 -0.13 10.11
C GLY A 101 18.94 1.37 9.86
N GLY A 102 18.88 2.17 10.95
CA GLY A 102 18.78 3.63 10.85
C GLY A 102 17.37 4.17 10.57
N SER A 103 16.33 3.34 10.65
CA SER A 103 14.94 3.80 10.56
C SER A 103 14.58 4.70 11.74
N PRO A 104 14.00 5.90 11.53
CA PRO A 104 13.62 6.80 12.61
C PRO A 104 12.34 6.37 13.35
N ASP A 105 11.57 5.43 12.78
CA ASP A 105 10.34 4.89 13.36
C ASP A 105 10.24 3.39 13.11
N SER A 106 10.39 2.60 14.18
CA SER A 106 10.30 1.13 14.17
C SER A 106 8.97 0.61 14.74
N ARG A 107 8.02 1.50 15.08
CA ARG A 107 6.72 1.10 15.61
C ARG A 107 5.93 0.32 14.56
N ARG A 108 5.11 -0.64 15.02
CA ARG A 108 4.24 -1.43 14.14
C ARG A 108 3.32 -0.55 13.30
N LEU A 109 3.04 -0.98 12.08
CA LEU A 109 2.19 -0.26 11.15
C LEU A 109 0.77 -0.82 11.13
N PHE A 110 0.61 -2.11 10.80
CA PHE A 110 -0.70 -2.77 10.63
C PHE A 110 -0.94 -3.91 11.63
N LEU A 111 0.11 -4.44 12.28
CA LEU A 111 -0.06 -5.37 13.40
C LEU A 111 -0.24 -4.56 14.68
N HIS A 112 -1.47 -4.52 15.20
CA HIS A 112 -1.77 -3.84 16.46
C HIS A 112 -1.34 -4.68 17.66
N GLU A 113 -1.47 -4.12 18.87
CA GLU A 113 -0.91 -4.64 20.12
C GLU A 113 -1.38 -6.06 20.47
N ALA A 114 -2.56 -6.44 19.99
CA ALA A 114 -3.12 -7.77 20.22
C ALA A 114 -2.36 -8.90 19.53
N TYR A 115 -1.51 -8.59 18.55
CA TYR A 115 -0.69 -9.60 17.88
C TYR A 115 0.58 -9.91 18.67
N PRO A 116 1.01 -11.19 18.73
CA PRO A 116 2.28 -11.56 19.39
C PRO A 116 3.49 -10.85 18.78
N ASP A 117 4.51 -10.53 19.59
CA ASP A 117 5.68 -9.77 19.14
C ASP A 117 6.47 -10.43 18.01
N LYS A 118 6.51 -11.76 18.00
CA LYS A 118 7.24 -12.54 16.98
C LYS A 118 6.34 -13.06 15.85
N PHE A 119 5.14 -12.50 15.72
CA PHE A 119 4.23 -12.88 14.66
C PHE A 119 4.49 -12.03 13.42
N HIS A 120 4.89 -12.68 12.33
CA HIS A 120 5.15 -12.08 11.03
C HIS A 120 4.35 -12.82 9.95
N PRO A 121 3.14 -12.34 9.60
CA PRO A 121 2.17 -13.10 8.84
C PRO A 121 2.61 -13.48 7.43
N LEU A 122 3.51 -12.72 6.81
CA LEU A 122 3.96 -12.96 5.43
C LEU A 122 5.10 -13.98 5.32
N ARG A 123 5.64 -14.45 6.47
CA ARG A 123 6.59 -15.56 6.45
C ARG A 123 5.96 -16.82 5.88
N LYS A 124 6.68 -17.56 5.04
CA LYS A 124 6.22 -18.84 4.48
C LYS A 124 6.02 -19.92 5.53
N SER A 125 6.72 -19.81 6.66
CA SER A 125 6.55 -20.69 7.82
C SER A 125 5.21 -20.49 8.54
N VAL A 126 4.59 -19.31 8.41
CA VAL A 126 3.30 -19.00 9.04
C VAL A 126 2.16 -19.55 8.19
N LYS A 127 1.46 -20.53 8.73
CA LYS A 127 0.26 -21.11 8.11
C LYS A 127 -0.96 -20.25 8.42
N ASN A 128 -1.96 -20.31 7.54
CA ASN A 128 -3.25 -19.69 7.77
C ASN A 128 -4.01 -20.47 8.88
N ALA A 129 -3.77 -20.09 10.13
CA ALA A 129 -4.36 -20.71 11.32
C ALA A 129 -4.82 -19.61 12.30
N PRO A 130 -5.78 -19.89 13.18
CA PRO A 130 -6.19 -18.94 14.21
C PRO A 130 -4.99 -18.48 15.04
N ILE A 131 -4.90 -17.18 15.25
CA ILE A 131 -3.82 -16.56 16.04
C ILE A 131 -4.30 -16.44 17.48
N THR A 132 -3.47 -16.88 18.42
CA THR A 132 -3.72 -16.60 19.83
C THR A 132 -3.38 -15.13 20.11
N VAL A 133 -4.38 -14.36 20.47
CA VAL A 133 -4.22 -12.95 20.85
C VAL A 133 -3.42 -12.89 22.15
N SER A 134 -2.48 -11.96 22.24
CA SER A 134 -1.70 -11.73 23.46
C SER A 134 -2.54 -11.00 24.51
N ASP A 135 -2.51 -11.46 25.74
CA ASP A 135 -3.13 -10.78 26.88
C ASP A 135 -2.31 -9.54 27.32
N SER A 136 -1.05 -9.46 26.95
CA SER A 136 -0.19 -8.30 27.24
C SER A 136 -0.34 -7.25 26.14
N GLN A 137 -1.29 -6.34 26.34
CA GLN A 137 -1.44 -5.18 25.46
C GLN A 137 -0.46 -4.09 25.87
N ILE A 138 0.68 -4.00 25.17
CA ILE A 138 1.54 -2.83 25.28
C ILE A 138 0.89 -1.71 24.46
N PRO A 139 0.45 -0.60 25.08
CA PRO A 139 -0.22 0.46 24.34
C PRO A 139 0.69 1.05 23.26
N PHE A 140 0.10 1.43 22.13
CA PHE A 140 0.84 2.15 21.09
C PHE A 140 1.30 3.50 21.63
N GLU A 141 2.61 3.74 21.62
CA GLU A 141 3.18 5.00 22.06
C GLU A 141 3.08 6.06 20.97
N PHE A 142 2.20 7.04 21.20
CA PHE A 142 2.15 8.24 20.37
C PHE A 142 3.26 9.20 20.79
N ARG A 143 3.92 9.82 19.82
CA ARG A 143 4.87 10.90 20.09
C ARG A 143 4.09 12.12 20.57
N SER A 144 4.33 12.55 21.80
CA SER A 144 3.75 13.75 22.35
C SER A 144 4.69 14.95 22.15
N MET A 145 4.10 16.10 21.85
CA MET A 145 4.81 17.37 21.91
C MET A 145 4.61 17.95 23.30
N GLU A 146 5.70 18.38 23.94
CA GLU A 146 5.65 19.04 25.24
C GLU A 146 5.75 20.57 25.09
N GLY A 147 5.06 21.30 25.96
CA GLY A 147 5.10 22.76 25.97
C GLY A 147 3.90 23.36 26.71
N THR A 148 4.06 24.61 27.17
CA THR A 148 2.96 25.31 27.83
C THR A 148 1.81 25.57 26.87
N GLY A 149 0.61 25.11 27.22
CA GLY A 149 -0.60 25.24 26.38
C GLY A 149 -0.74 24.21 25.27
N VAL A 150 0.17 23.23 25.17
CA VAL A 150 0.02 22.12 24.24
C VAL A 150 -0.98 21.11 24.79
N TYR A 151 -1.92 20.69 23.96
CA TYR A 151 -2.83 19.60 24.28
C TYR A 151 -3.03 18.67 23.08
N GLN A 152 -3.53 17.46 23.33
CA GLN A 152 -3.74 16.45 22.31
C GLN A 152 -5.22 16.31 21.97
N VAL A 153 -5.53 16.26 20.68
CA VAL A 153 -6.87 16.01 20.16
C VAL A 153 -6.87 14.65 19.42
N PRO A 154 -7.46 13.61 20.02
CA PRO A 154 -7.65 12.32 19.35
C PRO A 154 -8.88 12.36 18.43
N VAL A 155 -8.73 11.88 17.21
CA VAL A 155 -9.80 11.78 16.21
C VAL A 155 -9.81 10.36 15.64
N GLY A 156 -10.98 9.72 15.65
CA GLY A 156 -11.11 8.33 15.24
C GLY A 156 -10.71 7.31 16.33
N PRO A 157 -10.61 6.01 16.02
CA PRO A 157 -10.49 5.42 14.67
C PRO A 157 -11.77 5.38 13.84
N VAL A 158 -12.96 5.50 14.43
CA VAL A 158 -14.24 5.50 13.72
C VAL A 158 -14.65 6.94 13.40
N HIS A 159 -15.01 7.17 12.14
CA HIS A 159 -15.41 8.47 11.62
C HIS A 159 -16.83 8.41 11.05
N ALA A 160 -17.42 9.58 10.83
CA ALA A 160 -18.65 9.72 10.06
C ALA A 160 -18.39 9.66 8.54
N GLY A 161 -19.46 9.50 7.75
CA GLY A 161 -19.37 9.54 6.30
C GLY A 161 -18.67 8.34 5.69
N ILE A 162 -17.86 8.60 4.67
CA ILE A 162 -17.14 7.58 3.89
C ILE A 162 -15.69 7.32 4.36
N ILE A 163 -15.25 7.99 5.42
CA ILE A 163 -13.88 7.88 5.92
C ILE A 163 -13.67 6.51 6.55
N GLU A 164 -12.74 5.75 6.02
CA GLU A 164 -12.34 4.45 6.57
C GLU A 164 -11.66 4.60 7.94
N PRO A 165 -11.72 3.56 8.80
CA PRO A 165 -11.12 3.61 10.12
C PRO A 165 -9.63 3.94 10.12
N GLY A 166 -9.29 5.01 10.82
CA GLY A 166 -7.93 5.48 11.05
C GLY A 166 -7.90 6.41 12.27
N HIS A 167 -6.84 6.37 13.06
CA HIS A 167 -6.70 7.25 14.21
C HIS A 167 -5.73 8.37 13.88
N PHE A 168 -6.17 9.60 14.13
CA PHE A 168 -5.39 10.82 13.97
C PHE A 168 -5.20 11.45 15.34
N ARG A 169 -3.97 11.71 15.74
CA ARG A 169 -3.66 12.38 17.00
C ARG A 169 -2.92 13.68 16.71
N PHE A 170 -3.62 14.77 16.94
CA PHE A 170 -3.09 16.11 16.79
C PHE A 170 -2.49 16.58 18.11
N SER A 171 -1.30 17.17 18.08
CA SER A 171 -0.76 18.00 19.16
C SER A 171 -0.92 19.45 18.74
N VAL A 172 -1.66 20.24 19.51
CA VAL A 172 -2.06 21.60 19.12
C VAL A 172 -1.79 22.63 20.22
N ILE A 173 -1.61 23.90 19.81
CA ILE A 173 -1.67 25.10 20.68
C ILE A 173 -2.72 26.04 20.09
N GLY A 174 -3.83 26.22 20.79
CA GLY A 174 -4.97 26.93 20.21
C GLY A 174 -5.46 26.23 18.95
N GLU A 175 -5.37 26.89 17.79
CA GLU A 175 -5.75 26.34 16.48
C GLU A 175 -4.56 25.79 15.68
N ASP A 176 -3.32 26.07 16.10
CA ASP A 176 -2.13 25.66 15.38
C ASP A 176 -1.79 24.19 15.64
N ILE A 177 -1.61 23.43 14.56
CA ILE A 177 -1.19 22.02 14.61
C ILE A 177 0.34 21.97 14.66
N LEU A 178 0.90 21.48 15.77
CA LEU A 178 2.33 21.30 15.96
C LEU A 178 2.82 19.95 15.46
N ASN A 179 2.00 18.90 15.61
CA ASN A 179 2.31 17.55 15.18
C ASN A 179 1.04 16.78 14.88
N LEU A 180 1.13 15.91 13.87
CA LEU A 180 0.08 14.95 13.54
C LEU A 180 0.67 13.55 13.49
N GLU A 181 0.17 12.66 14.34
CA GLU A 181 0.42 11.23 14.23
C GLU A 181 -0.78 10.50 13.66
N ILE A 182 -0.52 9.64 12.70
CA ILE A 182 -1.54 8.83 12.01
C ILE A 182 -1.29 7.37 12.33
N ARG A 183 -2.30 6.69 12.85
CA ARG A 183 -2.29 5.26 13.07
C ARG A 183 -3.26 4.57 12.11
N LEU A 184 -2.74 3.66 11.32
CA LEU A 184 -3.44 2.90 10.29
C LEU A 184 -3.57 1.42 10.70
N GLY A 185 -3.96 0.56 9.78
CA GLY A 185 -4.02 -0.89 9.99
C GLY A 185 -5.33 -1.43 10.55
N TYR A 186 -6.32 -0.59 10.84
CA TYR A 186 -7.62 -1.02 11.37
C TYR A 186 -8.42 -1.88 10.39
N LEU A 187 -8.18 -1.74 9.10
CA LEU A 187 -8.82 -2.52 8.03
C LEU A 187 -7.89 -3.58 7.42
N HIS A 188 -6.75 -3.88 8.06
CA HIS A 188 -5.85 -4.90 7.54
C HIS A 188 -6.52 -6.28 7.54
N ARG A 189 -6.64 -6.89 6.36
CA ARG A 189 -7.35 -8.17 6.14
C ARG A 189 -6.44 -9.31 5.73
N GLY A 190 -5.14 -9.08 5.63
CA GLY A 190 -4.15 -10.09 5.23
C GLY A 190 -4.27 -10.51 3.77
N ILE A 191 -4.56 -9.58 2.86
CA ILE A 191 -4.80 -9.85 1.43
C ILE A 191 -3.63 -10.59 0.79
N GLU A 192 -2.38 -10.19 1.08
CA GLU A 192 -1.18 -10.83 0.55
C GLU A 192 -1.09 -12.30 0.99
N LYS A 193 -1.39 -12.57 2.27
CA LYS A 193 -1.39 -13.95 2.79
C LYS A 193 -2.51 -14.79 2.20
N LEU A 194 -3.69 -14.21 1.97
CA LEU A 194 -4.82 -14.89 1.32
C LEU A 194 -4.53 -15.20 -0.15
N ALA A 195 -3.73 -14.38 -0.82
CA ALA A 195 -3.34 -14.58 -2.21
C ALA A 195 -2.23 -15.64 -2.37
N GLU A 196 -1.50 -15.99 -1.31
CA GLU A 196 -0.40 -16.94 -1.37
C GLU A 196 -0.88 -18.33 -1.84
N GLY A 197 -0.31 -18.80 -2.95
CA GLY A 197 -0.62 -20.12 -3.52
C GLY A 197 -2.03 -20.26 -4.12
N CYS A 198 -2.77 -19.17 -4.34
CA CYS A 198 -4.08 -19.24 -4.99
C CYS A 198 -3.96 -19.41 -6.51
N SER A 199 -5.01 -19.97 -7.13
CA SER A 199 -5.10 -19.99 -8.60
C SER A 199 -5.35 -18.57 -9.15
N PRO A 200 -5.02 -18.30 -10.44
CA PRO A 200 -5.29 -17.00 -11.06
C PRO A 200 -6.74 -16.54 -10.93
N GLU A 201 -7.71 -17.46 -11.09
CA GLU A 201 -9.14 -17.15 -10.98
C GLU A 201 -9.54 -16.73 -9.56
N LYS A 202 -8.97 -17.38 -8.55
CA LYS A 202 -9.17 -16.97 -7.15
C LYS A 202 -8.46 -15.65 -6.86
N GLY A 203 -7.28 -15.45 -7.45
CA GLY A 203 -6.48 -14.24 -7.30
C GLY A 203 -7.20 -12.99 -7.79
N VAL A 204 -7.93 -13.06 -8.92
CA VAL A 204 -8.76 -11.93 -9.40
C VAL A 204 -9.79 -11.52 -8.35
N ARG A 205 -10.51 -12.46 -7.73
CA ARG A 205 -11.51 -12.15 -6.71
C ARG A 205 -10.90 -11.55 -5.44
N ILE A 206 -9.69 -11.99 -5.08
CA ILE A 206 -8.94 -11.38 -3.96
C ILE A 206 -8.54 -9.95 -4.34
N ALA A 207 -8.06 -9.72 -5.56
CA ALA A 207 -7.69 -8.41 -6.07
C ALA A 207 -8.89 -7.43 -6.06
N GLU A 208 -10.07 -7.84 -6.53
CA GLU A 208 -11.32 -7.07 -6.46
C GLU A 208 -11.66 -6.63 -5.03
N SER A 209 -11.27 -7.40 -4.04
CA SER A 209 -11.57 -7.14 -2.63
C SER A 209 -10.53 -6.29 -1.91
N VAL A 210 -9.45 -5.85 -2.57
CA VAL A 210 -8.41 -4.97 -1.97
C VAL A 210 -9.02 -3.63 -1.55
N SER A 211 -9.81 -3.02 -2.45
CA SER A 211 -10.58 -1.82 -2.18
C SER A 211 -11.92 -1.92 -2.88
N GLY A 212 -13.02 -1.71 -2.16
CA GLY A 212 -14.38 -1.75 -2.72
C GLY A 212 -14.64 -0.63 -3.73
N ASP A 213 -13.92 0.48 -3.62
CA ASP A 213 -14.06 1.63 -4.51
C ASP A 213 -13.28 1.47 -5.82
N GLU A 214 -12.32 0.52 -5.87
CA GLU A 214 -11.37 0.33 -6.97
C GLU A 214 -11.26 -1.14 -7.38
N SER A 215 -12.36 -1.87 -7.34
CA SER A 215 -12.39 -3.31 -7.63
C SER A 215 -12.00 -3.63 -9.06
N VAL A 216 -12.45 -2.84 -10.04
CA VAL A 216 -12.08 -3.02 -11.46
C VAL A 216 -10.60 -2.71 -11.68
N ALA A 217 -10.09 -1.61 -11.11
CA ALA A 217 -8.69 -1.24 -11.24
C ALA A 217 -7.76 -2.33 -10.69
N ASN A 218 -8.03 -2.81 -9.47
CA ASN A 218 -7.24 -3.87 -8.83
C ASN A 218 -7.32 -5.20 -9.60
N ALA A 219 -8.51 -5.59 -10.07
CA ALA A 219 -8.67 -6.78 -10.89
C ALA A 219 -7.93 -6.69 -12.23
N CYS A 220 -7.99 -5.51 -12.89
CA CYS A 220 -7.25 -5.27 -14.13
C CYS A 220 -5.74 -5.34 -13.91
N CYS A 221 -5.21 -4.70 -12.87
CA CYS A 221 -3.78 -4.77 -12.54
C CYS A 221 -3.33 -6.20 -12.32
N TYR A 222 -4.09 -6.98 -11.54
CA TYR A 222 -3.78 -8.38 -11.31
C TYR A 222 -3.82 -9.21 -12.60
N ALA A 223 -4.88 -9.06 -13.41
CA ALA A 223 -5.01 -9.78 -14.68
C ALA A 223 -3.87 -9.45 -15.63
N MET A 224 -3.49 -8.17 -15.76
CA MET A 224 -2.36 -7.74 -16.59
C MET A 224 -1.03 -8.36 -16.12
N ALA A 225 -0.78 -8.43 -14.82
CA ALA A 225 0.41 -9.06 -14.27
C ALA A 225 0.45 -10.58 -14.60
N VAL A 226 -0.67 -11.28 -14.45
CA VAL A 226 -0.78 -12.69 -14.80
C VAL A 226 -0.60 -12.91 -16.30
N GLU A 227 -1.23 -12.09 -17.13
CA GLU A 227 -1.11 -12.15 -18.61
C GLU A 227 0.34 -11.93 -19.06
N GLU A 228 1.06 -11.01 -18.43
CA GLU A 228 2.49 -10.78 -18.72
C GLU A 228 3.33 -12.02 -18.36
N ILE A 229 3.12 -12.61 -17.17
CA ILE A 229 3.85 -13.79 -16.71
C ILE A 229 3.66 -14.98 -17.67
N PHE A 230 2.43 -15.17 -18.17
CA PHE A 230 2.10 -16.25 -19.09
C PHE A 230 2.21 -15.89 -20.57
N SER A 231 2.65 -14.65 -20.88
CA SER A 231 2.77 -14.15 -22.26
C SER A 231 1.48 -14.27 -23.06
N VAL A 232 0.34 -13.98 -22.43
CA VAL A 232 -0.99 -14.11 -23.03
C VAL A 232 -1.26 -12.95 -23.97
N GLN A 233 -1.74 -13.26 -25.18
CA GLN A 233 -2.21 -12.24 -26.13
C GLN A 233 -3.65 -11.84 -25.81
N VAL A 234 -3.82 -10.62 -25.31
CA VAL A 234 -5.15 -10.10 -24.93
C VAL A 234 -5.90 -9.59 -26.16
N PRO A 235 -7.13 -10.07 -26.41
CA PRO A 235 -7.93 -9.56 -27.53
C PRO A 235 -8.23 -8.06 -27.39
N SER A 236 -8.20 -7.31 -28.49
CA SER A 236 -8.43 -5.86 -28.51
C SER A 236 -9.76 -5.49 -27.85
N ARG A 237 -10.81 -6.29 -28.06
CA ARG A 237 -12.12 -6.07 -27.41
C ARG A 237 -12.02 -6.09 -25.88
N ALA A 238 -11.22 -6.99 -25.30
CA ALA A 238 -11.02 -7.06 -23.83
C ALA A 238 -10.31 -5.80 -23.31
N VAL A 239 -9.32 -5.28 -24.05
CA VAL A 239 -8.62 -4.03 -23.70
C VAL A 239 -9.59 -2.86 -23.66
N TYR A 240 -10.45 -2.70 -24.67
CA TYR A 240 -11.47 -1.63 -24.71
C TYR A 240 -12.51 -1.78 -23.61
N LEU A 241 -12.96 -3.00 -23.31
CA LEU A 241 -13.91 -3.24 -22.22
C LEU A 241 -13.32 -2.89 -20.86
N ARG A 242 -12.07 -3.26 -20.60
CA ARG A 242 -11.35 -2.88 -19.37
C ARG A 242 -11.25 -1.36 -19.24
N ALA A 243 -10.88 -0.67 -20.32
CA ALA A 243 -10.79 0.78 -20.32
C ALA A 243 -12.16 1.42 -20.02
N LEU A 244 -13.25 0.93 -20.63
CA LEU A 244 -14.60 1.39 -20.35
C LEU A 244 -15.00 1.18 -18.89
N LEU A 245 -14.75 -0.02 -18.35
CA LEU A 245 -15.09 -0.34 -16.96
C LEU A 245 -14.29 0.52 -15.98
N LEU A 246 -13.01 0.79 -16.25
CA LEU A 246 -12.17 1.68 -15.43
C LEU A 246 -12.70 3.12 -15.40
N GLU A 247 -13.18 3.65 -16.55
CA GLU A 247 -13.77 4.99 -16.58
C GLU A 247 -15.15 5.05 -15.89
N LEU A 248 -15.93 3.98 -15.96
CA LEU A 248 -17.16 3.86 -15.19
C LEU A 248 -16.88 3.80 -13.69
N GLU A 249 -15.89 3.01 -13.25
CA GLU A 249 -15.43 2.94 -11.86
C GLU A 249 -14.99 4.32 -11.37
N ARG A 250 -14.11 4.98 -12.10
CA ARG A 250 -13.65 6.33 -11.77
C ARG A 250 -14.84 7.29 -11.60
N SER A 251 -15.81 7.21 -12.47
CA SER A 251 -17.00 8.08 -12.43
C SER A 251 -17.87 7.84 -11.21
N TRP A 252 -18.17 6.57 -10.87
CA TRP A 252 -18.99 6.28 -9.68
C TRP A 252 -18.22 6.47 -8.37
N SER A 253 -16.90 6.27 -8.35
CA SER A 253 -16.03 6.56 -7.20
C SER A 253 -16.03 8.06 -6.88
N LEU A 254 -15.79 8.92 -7.87
CA LEU A 254 -15.89 10.37 -7.71
C LEU A 254 -17.26 10.85 -7.23
N LEU A 255 -18.33 10.22 -7.71
CA LEU A 255 -19.69 10.52 -7.23
C LEU A 255 -19.90 10.09 -5.78
N SER A 256 -19.26 9.00 -5.34
CA SER A 256 -19.24 8.57 -3.94
C SER A 256 -18.54 9.59 -3.05
N ASP A 257 -17.39 10.09 -3.47
CA ASP A 257 -16.62 11.09 -2.73
C ASP A 257 -17.41 12.39 -2.59
N LEU A 258 -17.99 12.88 -3.70
CA LEU A 258 -18.86 14.06 -3.67
C LEU A 258 -20.05 13.86 -2.74
N ALA A 259 -20.69 12.69 -2.78
CA ALA A 259 -21.80 12.37 -1.88
C ALA A 259 -21.37 12.38 -0.40
N GLY A 260 -20.20 11.82 -0.10
CA GLY A 260 -19.63 11.82 1.24
C GLY A 260 -19.34 13.22 1.75
N MET A 261 -18.63 14.03 0.94
CA MET A 261 -18.28 15.41 1.30
C MET A 261 -19.53 16.26 1.61
N VAL A 262 -20.57 16.19 0.77
CA VAL A 262 -21.79 16.96 1.00
C VAL A 262 -22.64 16.39 2.13
N THR A 263 -22.48 15.11 2.47
CA THR A 263 -23.09 14.50 3.66
C THR A 263 -22.48 15.09 4.92
N ASP A 264 -21.15 15.22 4.98
CA ASP A 264 -20.43 15.75 6.14
C ASP A 264 -20.81 17.22 6.45
N VAL A 265 -21.11 18.01 5.42
CA VAL A 265 -21.60 19.40 5.62
C VAL A 265 -23.14 19.47 5.72
N ALA A 266 -23.81 18.33 5.96
CA ALA A 266 -25.27 18.22 6.14
C ALA A 266 -26.13 18.70 4.94
N PHE A 267 -25.58 18.68 3.70
CA PHE A 267 -26.32 19.05 2.50
C PHE A 267 -27.00 17.82 1.87
N SER A 268 -28.00 17.28 2.55
CA SER A 268 -28.65 16.00 2.24
C SER A 268 -29.27 15.93 0.83
N THR A 269 -29.79 17.05 0.32
CA THR A 269 -30.41 17.09 -1.04
C THR A 269 -29.37 16.80 -2.12
N ALA A 270 -28.19 17.39 -2.04
CA ALA A 270 -27.09 17.13 -2.98
C ALA A 270 -26.56 15.71 -2.81
N ALA A 271 -26.37 15.25 -1.55
CA ALA A 271 -25.94 13.89 -1.25
C ALA A 271 -26.84 12.85 -1.94
N SER A 272 -28.15 12.96 -1.78
CA SER A 272 -29.12 12.05 -2.41
C SER A 272 -28.98 12.01 -3.93
N ARG A 273 -28.74 13.16 -4.58
CA ARG A 273 -28.54 13.23 -6.02
C ARG A 273 -27.28 12.50 -6.47
N PHE A 274 -26.15 12.69 -5.78
CA PHE A 274 -24.90 12.00 -6.11
C PHE A 274 -25.02 10.49 -5.90
N PHE A 275 -25.68 10.04 -4.82
CA PHE A 275 -25.93 8.61 -4.59
C PHE A 275 -26.81 7.98 -5.69
N ILE A 276 -27.84 8.67 -6.19
CA ILE A 276 -28.67 8.18 -7.30
C ILE A 276 -27.84 8.05 -8.59
N LEU A 277 -27.01 9.04 -8.91
CA LEU A 277 -26.13 8.98 -10.08
C LEU A 277 -25.11 7.84 -9.98
N ARG A 278 -24.48 7.69 -8.81
CA ARG A 278 -23.57 6.57 -8.52
C ARG A 278 -24.24 5.23 -8.76
N GLU A 279 -25.40 5.00 -8.15
CA GLU A 279 -26.18 3.77 -8.30
C GLU A 279 -26.52 3.48 -9.76
N THR A 280 -26.84 4.50 -10.53
CA THR A 280 -27.13 4.35 -11.95
C THR A 280 -25.92 3.80 -12.72
N LEU A 281 -24.70 4.32 -12.44
CA LEU A 281 -23.47 3.83 -13.07
C LEU A 281 -23.14 2.42 -12.63
N GLN A 282 -23.29 2.10 -11.34
CA GLN A 282 -23.05 0.75 -10.82
C GLN A 282 -23.97 -0.29 -11.47
N ARG A 283 -25.23 0.03 -11.68
CA ARG A 283 -26.17 -0.83 -12.44
C ARG A 283 -25.78 -0.99 -13.92
N VAL A 284 -25.14 0.00 -14.52
CA VAL A 284 -24.58 -0.15 -15.88
C VAL A 284 -23.42 -1.16 -15.86
N CYS A 285 -22.52 -1.06 -14.86
CA CYS A 285 -21.43 -2.01 -14.69
C CYS A 285 -21.97 -3.44 -14.50
N GLU A 286 -22.95 -3.64 -13.63
CA GLU A 286 -23.60 -4.94 -13.41
C GLU A 286 -24.14 -5.55 -14.70
N ARG A 287 -24.82 -4.75 -15.55
CA ARG A 287 -25.33 -5.22 -16.83
C ARG A 287 -24.23 -5.60 -17.84
N LEU A 288 -23.05 -5.00 -17.72
CA LEU A 288 -21.91 -5.27 -18.60
C LEU A 288 -21.10 -6.50 -18.17
N THR A 289 -21.08 -6.79 -16.88
CA THR A 289 -20.22 -7.81 -16.29
C THR A 289 -20.98 -9.05 -15.80
N GLY A 290 -22.23 -8.97 -15.55
CA GLY A 290 -23.13 -10.02 -15.03
C GLY A 290 -23.27 -9.91 -13.54
#